data_9c0d88ecad5b663a1ae5bfb0ba8a3e34
#
_entry.id   9c0d88ecad5b663a1ae5bfb0ba8a3e34
#
_cell.length_a   1.000
_cell.length_b   1.000
_cell.length_c   1.000
_cell.angle_alpha   90.00
_cell.angle_beta   90.00
_cell.angle_gamma   90.00
#
_symmetry.space_group_name_H-M   'P 1'
#
loop_
_entity.id
_entity.type
_entity.pdbx_description
1 polymer ?
#
loop_
_entity_poly.entity_id
_entity_poly.type
_entity_poly.pdbx_seq_one_letter_code
_entity_poly.pdbx_strand_id
1 'polypeptide(L)'
;MTNSILYIHGLNSSPASTKASQLTAAMAARGLQARLRVPALHHHPRQAIAQLEALIAELGRPTLVGSSLGGYYATHLAERHGLEALLINPAVRPHELFDGYLGTQTNHYSGETWELTADHVAALADLDVEPPMDPARYQVWLQTGDETLDYRRAQAYYRHCALRIEAGGDHGFQGFAERLPMLFAFAGIAPAP
;
A
#
# COMPACT_ATOMS: atom_id res chain seq x y z
N MET A 1 3.19 10.70 -21.25
CA MET A 1 2.21 10.06 -20.36
C MET A 1 2.21 10.83 -19.06
N THR A 2 1.05 11.18 -18.53
CA THR A 2 0.95 11.92 -17.26
C THR A 2 1.09 10.94 -16.10
N ASN A 3 2.13 11.10 -15.27
CA ASN A 3 2.36 10.25 -14.12
C ASN A 3 1.21 10.36 -13.12
N SER A 4 0.65 9.24 -12.72
CA SER A 4 -0.47 9.15 -11.77
C SER A 4 -0.09 8.23 -10.61
N ILE A 5 -0.78 8.40 -9.48
CA ILE A 5 -0.60 7.61 -8.27
C ILE A 5 -1.90 6.88 -7.96
N LEU A 6 -1.80 5.58 -7.67
CA LEU A 6 -2.85 4.78 -7.08
C LEU A 6 -2.43 4.42 -5.64
N TYR A 7 -3.09 5.05 -4.65
CA TYR A 7 -2.82 4.80 -3.24
C TYR A 7 -3.73 3.68 -2.73
N ILE A 8 -3.13 2.68 -2.09
CA ILE A 8 -3.77 1.44 -1.62
C ILE A 8 -3.61 1.38 -0.09
N HIS A 9 -4.71 1.61 0.62
CA HIS A 9 -4.72 1.61 2.09
C HIS A 9 -4.71 0.18 2.69
N GLY A 10 -4.45 0.08 3.98
CA GLY A 10 -4.39 -1.18 4.71
C GLY A 10 -5.76 -1.76 5.11
N LEU A 11 -5.70 -2.86 5.87
CA LEU A 11 -6.87 -3.52 6.45
C LEU A 11 -7.63 -2.57 7.38
N ASN A 12 -8.96 -2.65 7.36
CA ASN A 12 -9.85 -1.85 8.21
C ASN A 12 -9.57 -0.33 8.15
N SER A 13 -9.08 0.14 7.00
CA SER A 13 -8.70 1.52 6.73
C SER A 13 -9.59 2.14 5.64
N SER A 14 -9.29 3.38 5.23
CA SER A 14 -10.11 4.09 4.26
C SER A 14 -9.32 5.17 3.51
N PRO A 15 -9.93 5.80 2.47
CA PRO A 15 -9.40 7.02 1.85
C PRO A 15 -9.21 8.20 2.82
N ALA A 16 -9.89 8.19 3.97
CA ALA A 16 -9.76 9.21 5.01
C ALA A 16 -8.61 8.93 6.01
N SER A 17 -7.84 7.86 5.81
CA SER A 17 -6.66 7.56 6.65
C SER A 17 -5.63 8.69 6.59
N THR A 18 -4.85 8.85 7.67
CA THR A 18 -3.89 9.95 7.81
C THR A 18 -2.97 10.09 6.60
N LYS A 19 -2.32 9.01 6.16
CA LYS A 19 -1.42 9.03 4.99
C LYS A 19 -2.16 9.37 3.70
N ALA A 20 -3.33 8.78 3.48
CA ALA A 20 -4.14 9.06 2.30
C ALA A 20 -4.57 10.53 2.25
N SER A 21 -5.02 11.09 3.38
CA SER A 21 -5.42 12.49 3.51
C SER A 21 -4.24 13.45 3.29
N GLN A 22 -3.07 13.15 3.84
CA GLN A 22 -1.85 13.94 3.64
C GLN A 22 -1.41 13.96 2.18
N LEU A 23 -1.41 12.78 1.52
CA LEU A 23 -1.08 12.68 0.09
C LEU A 23 -2.11 13.43 -0.76
N THR A 24 -3.40 13.28 -0.46
CA THR A 24 -4.49 13.97 -1.18
C THR A 24 -4.36 15.48 -1.07
N ALA A 25 -4.13 16.00 0.14
CA ALA A 25 -3.92 17.44 0.36
C ALA A 25 -2.67 17.96 -0.39
N ALA A 26 -1.58 17.20 -0.36
CA ALA A 26 -0.35 17.58 -1.04
C ALA A 26 -0.48 17.56 -2.58
N MET A 27 -1.25 16.63 -3.15
CA MET A 27 -1.57 16.60 -4.58
C MET A 27 -2.51 17.75 -4.96
N ALA A 28 -3.51 18.06 -4.12
CA ALA A 28 -4.41 19.20 -4.33
C ALA A 28 -3.65 20.54 -4.31
N ALA A 29 -2.73 20.72 -3.35
CA ALA A 29 -1.89 21.93 -3.28
C ALA A 29 -1.02 22.15 -4.53
N ARG A 30 -0.82 21.10 -5.32
CA ARG A 30 -0.10 21.14 -6.62
C ARG A 30 -1.03 21.24 -7.84
N GLY A 31 -2.34 21.29 -7.63
CA GLY A 31 -3.32 21.24 -8.73
C GLY A 31 -3.35 19.87 -9.46
N LEU A 32 -2.89 18.80 -8.80
CA LEU A 32 -2.70 17.48 -9.42
C LEU A 32 -3.67 16.41 -8.88
N GLN A 33 -4.76 16.81 -8.23
CA GLN A 33 -5.72 15.88 -7.63
C GLN A 33 -6.30 14.88 -8.64
N ALA A 34 -6.42 15.25 -9.91
CA ALA A 34 -6.88 14.35 -10.97
C ALA A 34 -5.91 13.19 -11.25
N ARG A 35 -4.66 13.30 -10.82
CA ARG A 35 -3.61 12.28 -10.99
C ARG A 35 -3.50 11.34 -9.78
N LEU A 36 -4.36 11.47 -8.80
CA LEU A 36 -4.41 10.60 -7.62
C LEU A 36 -5.72 9.83 -7.61
N ARG A 37 -5.64 8.54 -7.33
CA ARG A 37 -6.78 7.70 -6.96
C ARG A 37 -6.52 7.08 -5.59
N VAL A 38 -7.50 7.19 -4.72
CA VAL A 38 -7.50 6.58 -3.38
C VAL A 38 -8.85 5.89 -3.21
N PRO A 39 -9.01 4.66 -3.70
CA PRO A 39 -10.30 3.96 -3.61
C PRO A 39 -10.60 3.53 -2.18
N ALA A 40 -11.88 3.48 -1.81
CA ALA A 40 -12.36 2.69 -0.70
C ALA A 40 -12.36 1.21 -1.14
N LEU A 41 -11.51 0.41 -0.51
CA LEU A 41 -11.34 -0.99 -0.89
C LEU A 41 -12.39 -1.87 -0.21
N HIS A 42 -12.88 -2.85 -0.96
CA HIS A 42 -13.69 -3.91 -0.38
C HIS A 42 -12.85 -4.73 0.61
N HIS A 43 -13.48 -5.23 1.69
CA HIS A 43 -12.77 -6.04 2.69
C HIS A 43 -12.28 -7.38 2.13
N HIS A 44 -13.01 -7.97 1.17
CA HIS A 44 -12.60 -9.25 0.57
C HIS A 44 -11.49 -9.07 -0.48
N PRO A 45 -10.34 -9.81 -0.38
CA PRO A 45 -9.16 -9.58 -1.21
C PRO A 45 -9.43 -9.68 -2.71
N ARG A 46 -10.21 -10.68 -3.17
CA ARG A 46 -10.52 -10.82 -4.61
C ARG A 46 -11.29 -9.63 -5.16
N GLN A 47 -12.19 -9.04 -4.38
CA GLN A 47 -12.95 -7.86 -4.78
C GLN A 47 -12.08 -6.60 -4.74
N ALA A 48 -11.24 -6.45 -3.72
CA ALA A 48 -10.26 -5.36 -3.65
C ALA A 48 -9.32 -5.37 -4.87
N ILE A 49 -8.78 -6.53 -5.23
CA ILE A 49 -7.93 -6.66 -6.42
C ILE A 49 -8.69 -6.33 -7.70
N ALA A 50 -9.93 -6.80 -7.86
CA ALA A 50 -10.74 -6.47 -9.04
C ALA A 50 -11.00 -4.96 -9.18
N GLN A 51 -11.24 -4.25 -8.06
CA GLN A 51 -11.35 -2.79 -8.04
C GLN A 51 -10.04 -2.11 -8.46
N LEU A 52 -8.90 -2.58 -7.94
CA LEU A 52 -7.58 -2.02 -8.24
C LEU A 52 -7.17 -2.28 -9.70
N GLU A 53 -7.45 -3.46 -10.24
CA GLU A 53 -7.22 -3.81 -11.65
C GLU A 53 -8.00 -2.88 -12.60
N ALA A 54 -9.27 -2.59 -12.28
CA ALA A 54 -10.08 -1.65 -13.07
C ALA A 54 -9.48 -0.25 -13.07
N LEU A 55 -8.97 0.23 -11.91
CA LEU A 55 -8.32 1.53 -11.80
C LEU A 55 -6.96 1.56 -12.52
N ILE A 56 -6.19 0.48 -12.49
CA ILE A 56 -4.94 0.37 -13.27
C ILE A 56 -5.24 0.46 -14.76
N ALA A 57 -6.29 -0.22 -15.23
CA ALA A 57 -6.71 -0.15 -16.64
C ALA A 57 -7.13 1.27 -17.04
N GLU A 58 -7.82 2.02 -16.15
CA GLU A 58 -8.20 3.42 -16.37
C GLU A 58 -6.98 4.35 -16.42
N LEU A 59 -6.05 4.17 -15.47
CA LEU A 59 -4.90 5.06 -15.29
C LEU A 59 -3.73 4.73 -16.23
N GLY A 60 -3.69 3.54 -16.78
CA GLY A 60 -2.63 3.02 -17.63
C GLY A 60 -1.45 2.47 -16.84
N ARG A 61 -0.47 3.30 -16.49
CA ARG A 61 0.71 2.89 -15.72
C ARG A 61 0.90 3.78 -14.48
N PRO A 62 0.03 3.67 -13.47
CA PRO A 62 0.20 4.43 -12.25
C PRO A 62 1.39 3.92 -11.43
N THR A 63 2.02 4.80 -10.66
CA THR A 63 2.85 4.38 -9.52
C THR A 63 1.93 3.91 -8.40
N LEU A 64 2.15 2.69 -7.92
CA LEU A 64 1.41 2.15 -6.78
C LEU A 64 2.04 2.63 -5.47
N VAL A 65 1.22 3.11 -4.54
CA VAL A 65 1.67 3.47 -3.19
C VAL A 65 0.84 2.67 -2.21
N GLY A 66 1.45 1.66 -1.59
CA GLY A 66 0.73 0.73 -0.73
C GLY A 66 1.19 0.78 0.74
N SER A 67 0.24 0.81 1.67
CA SER A 67 0.53 0.79 3.11
C SER A 67 -0.03 -0.45 3.78
N SER A 68 0.78 -1.15 4.60
CA SER A 68 0.37 -2.35 5.32
C SER A 68 -0.16 -3.43 4.36
N LEU A 69 -1.39 -3.93 4.52
CA LEU A 69 -2.02 -4.87 3.57
C LEU A 69 -2.10 -4.27 2.15
N GLY A 70 -2.27 -2.96 2.03
CA GLY A 70 -2.20 -2.28 0.72
C GLY A 70 -0.83 -2.39 0.06
N GLY A 71 0.24 -2.52 0.84
CA GLY A 71 1.59 -2.82 0.34
C GLY A 71 1.69 -4.22 -0.25
N TYR A 72 1.04 -5.19 0.36
CA TYR A 72 0.93 -6.55 -0.18
C TYR A 72 0.20 -6.58 -1.52
N TYR A 73 -0.97 -5.90 -1.62
CA TYR A 73 -1.70 -5.76 -2.87
C TYR A 73 -0.89 -5.02 -3.94
N ALA A 74 -0.20 -3.94 -3.56
CA ALA A 74 0.67 -3.20 -4.47
C ALA A 74 1.78 -4.08 -5.04
N THR A 75 2.38 -4.96 -4.23
CA THR A 75 3.41 -5.90 -4.68
C THR A 75 2.86 -6.89 -5.70
N HIS A 76 1.72 -7.54 -5.40
CA HIS A 76 1.06 -8.44 -6.34
C HIS A 76 0.78 -7.77 -7.69
N LEU A 77 0.18 -6.56 -7.65
CA LEU A 77 -0.18 -5.82 -8.86
C LEU A 77 1.04 -5.29 -9.63
N ALA A 78 2.08 -4.85 -8.90
CA ALA A 78 3.33 -4.39 -9.52
C ALA A 78 4.04 -5.52 -10.26
N GLU A 79 4.11 -6.72 -9.69
CA GLU A 79 4.68 -7.88 -10.38
C GLU A 79 3.84 -8.28 -11.60
N ARG A 80 2.53 -8.29 -11.45
CA ARG A 80 1.60 -8.67 -12.52
C ARG A 80 1.61 -7.72 -13.71
N HIS A 81 1.71 -6.40 -13.47
CA HIS A 81 1.61 -5.37 -14.52
C HIS A 81 2.94 -4.67 -14.86
N GLY A 82 4.03 -5.04 -14.21
CA GLY A 82 5.33 -4.39 -14.41
C GLY A 82 5.33 -2.92 -13.98
N LEU A 83 4.64 -2.58 -12.88
CA LEU A 83 4.51 -1.21 -12.37
C LEU A 83 5.56 -0.88 -11.32
N GLU A 84 5.76 0.42 -11.08
CA GLU A 84 6.55 0.91 -9.95
C GLU A 84 5.71 0.90 -8.67
N ALA A 85 6.32 0.56 -7.54
CA ALA A 85 5.65 0.51 -6.24
C ALA A 85 6.48 1.12 -5.12
N LEU A 86 5.86 2.03 -4.36
CA LEU A 86 6.38 2.53 -3.09
C LEU A 86 5.56 1.91 -1.96
N LEU A 87 6.23 1.21 -1.07
CA LEU A 87 5.61 0.40 -0.04
C LEU A 87 5.94 0.98 1.35
N ILE A 88 4.95 1.09 2.21
CA ILE A 88 5.06 1.73 3.53
C ILE A 88 4.65 0.70 4.58
N ASN A 89 5.59 0.24 5.41
CA ASN A 89 5.38 -0.83 6.38
C ASN A 89 4.53 -1.96 5.76
N PRO A 90 4.94 -2.56 4.62
CA PRO A 90 4.11 -3.51 3.89
C PRO A 90 3.97 -4.82 4.67
N ALA A 91 2.77 -5.40 4.62
CA ALA A 91 2.56 -6.78 5.04
C ALA A 91 3.24 -7.74 4.05
N VAL A 92 3.89 -8.77 4.59
CA VAL A 92 4.51 -9.86 3.83
C VAL A 92 3.83 -11.16 4.23
N ARG A 93 3.27 -11.87 3.25
CA ARG A 93 2.53 -13.12 3.45
C ARG A 93 1.47 -13.00 4.55
N PRO A 94 0.53 -12.03 4.44
CA PRO A 94 -0.44 -11.79 5.50
C PRO A 94 -1.32 -13.00 5.80
N HIS A 95 -1.53 -13.90 4.84
CA HIS A 95 -2.27 -15.15 5.05
C HIS A 95 -1.67 -16.03 6.15
N GLU A 96 -0.36 -15.97 6.40
CA GLU A 96 0.30 -16.68 7.49
C GLU A 96 0.00 -16.08 8.87
N LEU A 97 -0.47 -14.84 8.91
CA LEU A 97 -0.73 -14.10 10.17
C LEU A 97 -2.20 -14.11 10.56
N PHE A 98 -3.12 -14.31 9.61
CA PHE A 98 -4.55 -14.11 9.84
C PHE A 98 -5.29 -15.28 10.48
N ASP A 99 -4.70 -16.46 10.62
CA ASP A 99 -5.34 -17.59 11.30
C ASP A 99 -5.79 -17.26 12.75
N GLY A 100 -5.08 -16.35 13.42
CA GLY A 100 -5.42 -15.86 14.75
C GLY A 100 -6.44 -14.71 14.78
N TYR A 101 -6.86 -14.20 13.62
CA TYR A 101 -7.71 -13.01 13.50
C TYR A 101 -9.10 -13.29 12.91
N LEU A 102 -9.43 -14.56 12.66
CA LEU A 102 -10.75 -14.93 12.12
C LEU A 102 -11.89 -14.43 13.02
N GLY A 103 -13.00 -14.05 12.39
CA GLY A 103 -14.17 -13.51 13.08
C GLY A 103 -14.45 -12.06 12.75
N THR A 104 -15.23 -11.42 13.60
CA THR A 104 -15.74 -10.06 13.37
C THR A 104 -14.62 -9.03 13.37
N GLN A 105 -14.57 -8.27 12.31
CA GLN A 105 -13.68 -7.13 12.10
C GLN A 105 -14.49 -5.84 12.06
N THR A 106 -13.86 -4.73 12.41
CA THR A 106 -14.49 -3.40 12.33
C THR A 106 -13.59 -2.45 11.56
N ASN A 107 -14.14 -1.80 10.55
CA ASN A 107 -13.45 -0.71 9.88
C ASN A 107 -13.43 0.52 10.81
N HIS A 108 -12.25 0.99 11.18
CA HIS A 108 -12.07 2.07 12.16
C HIS A 108 -12.52 3.45 11.65
N TYR A 109 -12.78 3.59 10.36
CA TYR A 109 -13.18 4.86 9.72
C TYR A 109 -14.67 4.90 9.39
N SER A 110 -15.24 3.81 8.88
CA SER A 110 -16.66 3.73 8.53
C SER A 110 -17.54 3.20 9.67
N GLY A 111 -16.96 2.48 10.64
CA GLY A 111 -17.67 1.72 11.64
C GLY A 111 -18.35 0.44 11.12
N GLU A 112 -18.18 0.13 9.84
CA GLU A 112 -18.68 -1.08 9.22
C GLU A 112 -18.06 -2.33 9.86
N THR A 113 -18.90 -3.31 10.17
CA THR A 113 -18.46 -4.62 10.65
C THR A 113 -18.60 -5.68 9.56
N TRP A 114 -17.65 -6.59 9.50
CA TRP A 114 -17.61 -7.67 8.54
C TRP A 114 -16.90 -8.90 9.14
N GLU A 115 -17.06 -10.07 8.55
CA GLU A 115 -16.47 -11.31 9.04
C GLU A 115 -15.23 -11.68 8.24
N LEU A 116 -14.07 -11.77 8.91
CA LEU A 116 -12.85 -12.35 8.34
C LEU A 116 -12.98 -13.88 8.44
N THR A 117 -13.03 -14.52 7.29
CA THR A 117 -13.23 -15.96 7.16
C THR A 117 -12.02 -16.65 6.55
N ALA A 118 -11.99 -17.98 6.59
CA ALA A 118 -10.97 -18.79 5.91
C ALA A 118 -10.91 -18.50 4.39
N ASP A 119 -12.03 -18.13 3.74
CA ASP A 119 -12.03 -17.74 2.32
C ASP A 119 -11.24 -16.45 2.07
N HIS A 120 -11.28 -15.48 2.98
CA HIS A 120 -10.41 -14.28 2.90
C HIS A 120 -8.93 -14.65 3.01
N VAL A 121 -8.58 -15.57 3.92
CA VAL A 121 -7.19 -16.04 4.10
C VAL A 121 -6.71 -16.78 2.87
N ALA A 122 -7.54 -17.68 2.31
CA ALA A 122 -7.26 -18.38 1.06
C ALA A 122 -7.09 -17.39 -0.11
N ALA A 123 -7.97 -16.39 -0.21
CA ALA A 123 -7.88 -15.35 -1.22
C ALA A 123 -6.60 -14.50 -1.09
N LEU A 124 -6.10 -14.26 0.12
CA LEU A 124 -4.79 -13.64 0.32
C LEU A 124 -3.66 -14.56 -0.13
N ALA A 125 -3.72 -15.85 0.20
CA ALA A 125 -2.71 -16.80 -0.24
C ALA A 125 -2.60 -16.92 -1.77
N ASP A 126 -3.74 -16.83 -2.48
CA ASP A 126 -3.78 -16.81 -3.95
C ASP A 126 -3.03 -15.61 -4.57
N LEU A 127 -2.83 -14.54 -3.79
CA LEU A 127 -2.14 -13.31 -4.23
C LEU A 127 -0.64 -13.32 -3.89
N ASP A 128 -0.14 -14.36 -3.20
CA ASP A 128 1.27 -14.40 -2.82
C ASP A 128 2.16 -14.46 -4.08
N VAL A 129 3.25 -13.74 -4.01
CA VAL A 129 4.26 -13.70 -5.08
C VAL A 129 5.65 -13.89 -4.47
N GLU A 130 6.58 -14.34 -5.27
CA GLU A 130 7.99 -14.39 -4.89
C GLU A 130 8.54 -12.95 -4.72
N PRO A 131 9.68 -12.79 -4.01
CA PRO A 131 10.33 -11.49 -3.90
C PRO A 131 10.52 -10.82 -5.26
N PRO A 132 10.42 -9.48 -5.34
CA PRO A 132 10.42 -8.74 -6.60
C PRO A 132 11.47 -9.18 -7.61
N MET A 133 11.03 -9.52 -8.83
CA MET A 133 11.93 -9.94 -9.92
C MET A 133 12.73 -8.77 -10.49
N ASP A 134 12.17 -7.56 -10.46
CA ASP A 134 12.84 -6.32 -10.82
C ASP A 134 12.85 -5.36 -9.62
N PRO A 135 13.86 -5.48 -8.72
CA PRO A 135 13.94 -4.70 -7.50
C PRO A 135 14.04 -3.18 -7.73
N ALA A 136 14.49 -2.75 -8.91
CA ALA A 136 14.63 -1.33 -9.25
C ALA A 136 13.29 -0.60 -9.32
N ARG A 137 12.19 -1.32 -9.53
CA ARG A 137 10.82 -0.78 -9.53
C ARG A 137 10.26 -0.48 -8.15
N TYR A 138 10.99 -0.84 -7.06
CA TYR A 138 10.46 -0.76 -5.71
C TYR A 138 11.25 0.20 -4.83
N GLN A 139 10.51 1.03 -4.07
CA GLN A 139 10.99 1.64 -2.84
C GLN A 139 10.20 1.12 -1.66
N VAL A 140 10.87 0.74 -0.58
CA VAL A 140 10.23 0.19 0.61
C VAL A 140 10.67 1.00 1.83
N TRP A 141 9.70 1.57 2.53
CA TRP A 141 9.91 2.38 3.72
C TRP A 141 9.43 1.63 4.95
N LEU A 142 10.31 1.45 5.90
CA LEU A 142 10.07 0.68 7.11
C LEU A 142 10.39 1.52 8.35
N GLN A 143 9.61 1.37 9.39
CA GLN A 143 9.94 1.89 10.71
C GLN A 143 10.11 0.74 11.70
N THR A 144 11.22 0.76 12.47
CA THR A 144 11.58 -0.35 13.37
C THR A 144 10.67 -0.46 14.59
N GLY A 145 9.89 0.58 14.87
CA GLY A 145 8.91 0.61 15.95
C GLY A 145 7.50 0.16 15.54
N ASP A 146 7.35 -0.43 14.34
CA ASP A 146 6.07 -1.01 13.91
C ASP A 146 5.66 -2.12 14.88
N GLU A 147 4.58 -1.87 15.64
CA GLU A 147 4.05 -2.76 16.67
C GLU A 147 3.11 -3.83 16.12
N THR A 148 2.71 -3.68 14.86
CA THR A 148 1.76 -4.58 14.18
C THR A 148 2.49 -5.62 13.33
N LEU A 149 3.51 -5.19 12.58
CA LEU A 149 4.25 -6.03 11.65
C LEU A 149 5.74 -6.01 11.99
N ASP A 150 6.36 -7.17 12.15
CA ASP A 150 7.82 -7.22 12.28
C ASP A 150 8.47 -6.75 10.98
N TYR A 151 9.06 -5.55 11.02
CA TYR A 151 9.73 -4.94 9.87
C TYR A 151 10.83 -5.83 9.26
N ARG A 152 11.41 -6.74 10.05
CA ARG A 152 12.47 -7.67 9.59
C ARG A 152 11.95 -8.63 8.53
N ARG A 153 10.66 -9.00 8.56
CA ARG A 153 10.03 -9.81 7.51
C ARG A 153 10.05 -9.06 6.18
N ALA A 154 9.62 -7.79 6.19
CA ALA A 154 9.67 -6.94 5.00
C ALA A 154 11.11 -6.66 4.55
N GLN A 155 12.03 -6.38 5.48
CA GLN A 155 13.45 -6.19 5.17
C GLN A 155 14.04 -7.41 4.47
N ALA A 156 13.75 -8.62 4.93
CA ALA A 156 14.25 -9.86 4.33
C ALA A 156 13.63 -10.11 2.94
N TYR A 157 12.32 -9.89 2.80
CA TYR A 157 11.59 -10.13 1.56
C TYR A 157 12.01 -9.16 0.45
N TYR A 158 12.15 -7.87 0.78
CA TYR A 158 12.54 -6.81 -0.16
C TYR A 158 14.04 -6.48 -0.13
N ARG A 159 14.91 -7.40 0.33
CA ARG A 159 16.35 -7.16 0.57
C ARG A 159 17.13 -6.62 -0.63
N HIS A 160 16.64 -6.82 -1.84
CA HIS A 160 17.27 -6.35 -3.08
C HIS A 160 16.67 -5.04 -3.61
N CYS A 161 15.59 -4.56 -3.02
CA CYS A 161 14.93 -3.31 -3.37
C CYS A 161 15.60 -2.11 -2.68
N ALA A 162 15.23 -0.90 -3.08
CA ALA A 162 15.64 0.32 -2.38
C ALA A 162 14.93 0.40 -1.02
N LEU A 163 15.62 -0.02 0.06
CA LEU A 163 15.11 -0.01 1.43
C LEU A 163 15.45 1.30 2.13
N ARG A 164 14.46 1.89 2.80
CA ARG A 164 14.64 2.95 3.77
C ARG A 164 14.10 2.47 5.12
N ILE A 165 15.00 2.26 6.08
CA ILE A 165 14.66 1.78 7.42
C ILE A 165 14.95 2.91 8.39
N GLU A 166 13.92 3.37 9.11
CA GLU A 166 13.98 4.44 10.09
C GLU A 166 13.84 3.85 11.51
N ALA A 167 14.68 4.31 12.43
CA ALA A 167 14.62 3.87 13.83
C ALA A 167 13.38 4.47 14.53
N GLY A 168 12.69 3.66 15.33
CA GLY A 168 11.46 4.07 16.02
C GLY A 168 10.25 4.13 15.09
N GLY A 169 9.37 5.09 15.32
CA GLY A 169 8.10 5.21 14.61
C GLY A 169 7.06 4.19 15.05
N ASP A 170 6.08 3.91 14.21
CA ASP A 170 4.97 3.00 14.50
C ASP A 170 4.41 2.41 13.19
N HIS A 171 3.36 1.55 13.29
CA HIS A 171 2.69 0.98 12.12
C HIS A 171 2.06 2.06 11.21
N GLY A 172 1.64 3.17 11.81
CA GLY A 172 1.10 4.34 11.11
C GLY A 172 2.12 5.05 10.22
N PHE A 173 3.40 4.79 10.38
CA PHE A 173 4.54 5.44 9.72
C PHE A 173 4.63 6.94 10.06
N GLN A 174 5.22 7.26 11.20
CA GLN A 174 5.43 8.63 11.65
C GLN A 174 6.27 9.43 10.64
N GLY A 175 5.95 10.73 10.49
CA GLY A 175 6.68 11.60 9.58
C GLY A 175 6.40 11.35 8.09
N PHE A 176 5.26 10.76 7.73
CA PHE A 176 4.93 10.50 6.32
C PHE A 176 4.84 11.79 5.49
N ALA A 177 4.28 12.86 6.06
CA ALA A 177 4.15 14.15 5.37
C ALA A 177 5.52 14.71 4.93
N GLU A 178 6.54 14.58 5.76
CA GLU A 178 7.92 15.02 5.49
C GLU A 178 8.59 14.18 4.39
N ARG A 179 8.05 13.00 4.10
CA ARG A 179 8.55 12.07 3.06
C ARG A 179 7.86 12.24 1.70
N LEU A 180 6.78 13.04 1.64
CA LEU A 180 6.05 13.29 0.39
C LEU A 180 6.94 13.79 -0.76
N PRO A 181 7.94 14.67 -0.57
CA PRO A 181 8.85 15.04 -1.66
C PRO A 181 9.58 13.85 -2.29
N MET A 182 9.98 12.86 -1.49
CA MET A 182 10.63 11.63 -1.98
C MET A 182 9.64 10.73 -2.72
N LEU A 183 8.41 10.60 -2.22
CA LEU A 183 7.34 9.88 -2.90
C LEU A 183 7.06 10.51 -4.27
N PHE A 184 6.95 11.84 -4.34
CA PHE A 184 6.72 12.55 -5.59
C PHE A 184 7.88 12.37 -6.58
N ALA A 185 9.12 12.42 -6.10
CA ALA A 185 10.29 12.17 -6.93
C ALA A 185 10.26 10.76 -7.52
N PHE A 186 9.94 9.74 -6.71
CA PHE A 186 9.80 8.36 -7.16
C PHE A 186 8.65 8.20 -8.18
N ALA A 187 7.50 8.82 -7.93
CA ALA A 187 6.36 8.77 -8.85
C ALA A 187 6.51 9.70 -10.07
N GLY A 188 7.65 10.38 -10.24
CA GLY A 188 7.87 11.32 -11.33
C GLY A 188 6.89 12.51 -11.33
N ILE A 189 6.41 12.90 -10.14
CA ILE A 189 5.59 14.10 -9.94
C ILE A 189 6.51 15.30 -9.76
N ALA A 190 6.38 16.29 -10.61
CA ALA A 190 7.21 17.50 -10.55
C ALA A 190 7.09 18.21 -9.18
N PRO A 191 8.18 18.85 -8.70
CA PRO A 191 8.10 19.75 -7.54
C PRO A 191 6.98 20.78 -7.71
N ALA A 192 6.44 21.26 -6.58
CA ALA A 192 5.54 22.42 -6.64
C ALA A 192 6.30 23.62 -7.19
N PRO A 193 5.65 24.46 -8.01
CA PRO A 193 6.27 25.69 -8.55
C PRO A 193 6.61 26.67 -7.44
#